data_cae0cf5d6bb99809653d89e19932ec2b
#
_entry.id   cae0cf5d6bb99809653d89e19932ec2b
#
_cell.length_a   1.000
_cell.length_b   1.000
_cell.length_c   1.000
_cell.angle_alpha   90.00
_cell.angle_beta   90.00
_cell.angle_gamma   90.00
#
_symmetry.space_group_name_H-M   'P 1'
#
loop_
_entity.id
_entity.type
_entity.pdbx_description
1 polymer ?
#
loop_
_entity_poly.entity_id
_entity_poly.type
_entity_poly.pdbx_seq_one_letter_code
_entity_poly.pdbx_strand_id
1 'polypeptide(L)'
;MNKRQTALERAAELKGRIQDYMDVKDTIPRGMAESEQEKALEKKQRILALLEATEENWNDYKWQLKNRISDVETLTKLISLDDEEIAAVQKIGETYRWSISPYYLSLIDDNNRYDPIKLQSVPMVAEMLEEGLADPMAEEFTNPAGSITRRYPDRVIINVTNQCAMYCRHCQRRRNIGSDDHHTTRKELEESIAYIRDNPEIRDVLVTGGDALLLSDATLDWLLGELHAIPSVDFVRLGSRVLVTMPQRITDNLVGILKKYPPLFINTQFNHPKELTPEAKEACDKLATAGIPLGNQAVLLNGINNDKYVMRLLNQELLKFRIRPYYIFQAKRVVGTTHFRTSVDDG
;
A
#
# COMPACT_ATOMS: atom_id res chain seq x y z
N MET A 1 39.70 -33.27 -14.48
CA MET A 1 39.57 -31.97 -13.74
C MET A 1 39.17 -32.30 -12.29
N ASN A 2 39.80 -31.66 -11.32
CA ASN A 2 39.44 -31.82 -9.92
C ASN A 2 38.08 -31.16 -9.66
N LYS A 3 37.09 -31.92 -9.18
CA LYS A 3 35.72 -31.43 -8.89
C LYS A 3 35.71 -30.14 -8.05
N ARG A 4 36.66 -30.00 -7.11
CA ARG A 4 36.82 -28.82 -6.27
C ARG A 4 37.24 -27.58 -7.08
N GLN A 5 38.18 -27.75 -8.02
CA GLN A 5 38.65 -26.67 -8.88
C GLN A 5 37.52 -26.14 -9.78
N THR A 6 36.77 -27.03 -10.42
CA THR A 6 35.60 -26.68 -11.23
C THR A 6 34.54 -25.96 -10.39
N ALA A 7 34.30 -26.36 -9.14
CA ALA A 7 33.34 -25.67 -8.25
C ALA A 7 33.81 -24.26 -7.87
N LEU A 8 35.12 -24.05 -7.67
CA LEU A 8 35.66 -22.70 -7.38
C LEU A 8 35.56 -21.76 -8.59
N GLU A 9 35.89 -22.27 -9.79
CA GLU A 9 35.74 -21.50 -11.04
C GLU A 9 34.28 -21.07 -11.28
N ARG A 10 33.34 -22.02 -11.09
CA ARG A 10 31.89 -21.70 -11.18
C ARG A 10 31.43 -20.70 -10.11
N ALA A 11 31.93 -20.81 -8.88
CA ALA A 11 31.62 -19.84 -7.82
C ALA A 11 32.13 -18.45 -8.15
N ALA A 12 33.34 -18.33 -8.75
CA ALA A 12 33.87 -17.04 -9.22
C ALA A 12 33.03 -16.45 -10.35
N GLU A 13 32.63 -17.26 -11.33
CA GLU A 13 31.68 -16.82 -12.38
C GLU A 13 30.37 -16.30 -11.82
N LEU A 14 29.72 -17.04 -10.90
CA LEU A 14 28.47 -16.66 -10.27
C LEU A 14 28.60 -15.37 -9.45
N LYS A 15 29.75 -15.18 -8.76
CA LYS A 15 30.07 -13.92 -8.09
C LYS A 15 30.17 -12.76 -9.08
N GLY A 16 30.77 -12.96 -10.23
CA GLY A 16 30.85 -11.94 -11.29
C GLY A 16 29.47 -11.52 -11.83
N ARG A 17 28.53 -12.47 -11.95
CA ARG A 17 27.17 -12.23 -12.47
C ARG A 17 26.29 -11.28 -11.60
N ILE A 18 26.67 -11.08 -10.34
CA ILE A 18 25.92 -10.20 -9.42
C ILE A 18 26.62 -8.86 -9.21
N GLN A 19 27.81 -8.66 -9.76
CA GLN A 19 28.64 -7.51 -9.45
C GLN A 19 27.97 -6.18 -9.80
N ASP A 20 27.29 -6.09 -10.94
CA ASP A 20 26.53 -4.92 -11.37
C ASP A 20 25.49 -4.45 -10.34
N TYR A 21 24.80 -5.40 -9.71
CA TYR A 21 23.88 -5.11 -8.61
C TYR A 21 24.64 -4.69 -7.34
N MET A 22 25.75 -5.36 -7.01
CA MET A 22 26.52 -5.03 -5.81
C MET A 22 27.10 -3.62 -5.86
N ASP A 23 27.43 -3.13 -7.07
CA ASP A 23 27.99 -1.79 -7.28
C ASP A 23 26.96 -0.66 -7.06
N VAL A 24 25.64 -0.95 -7.25
CA VAL A 24 24.60 0.07 -7.17
C VAL A 24 23.66 -0.09 -5.97
N LYS A 25 23.54 -1.27 -5.36
CA LYS A 25 22.54 -1.55 -4.32
C LYS A 25 22.58 -0.60 -3.12
N ASP A 26 23.76 -0.08 -2.78
CA ASP A 26 23.95 0.80 -1.63
C ASP A 26 23.64 2.27 -1.95
N THR A 27 23.44 2.61 -3.22
CA THR A 27 22.95 3.92 -3.66
C THR A 27 21.43 4.04 -3.65
N ILE A 28 20.71 2.89 -3.59
CA ILE A 28 19.24 2.86 -3.56
C ILE A 28 18.76 3.23 -2.15
N PRO A 29 17.91 4.26 -2.00
CA PRO A 29 17.37 4.65 -0.69
C PRO A 29 16.59 3.52 -0.01
N ARG A 30 16.88 3.28 1.28
CA ARG A 30 16.24 2.24 2.10
C ARG A 30 15.71 2.86 3.38
N GLY A 31 14.46 2.59 3.74
CA GLY A 31 13.86 3.09 4.97
C GLY A 31 14.55 2.61 6.25
N MET A 32 15.30 1.51 6.18
CA MET A 32 16.15 1.02 7.28
C MET A 32 17.54 1.67 7.34
N ALA A 33 17.91 2.53 6.37
CA ALA A 33 19.18 3.24 6.41
C ALA A 33 19.13 4.38 7.44
N GLU A 34 20.17 4.54 8.24
CA GLU A 34 20.26 5.56 9.29
C GLU A 34 20.01 6.97 8.74
N SER A 35 20.61 7.32 7.59
CA SER A 35 20.41 8.61 6.93
C SER A 35 18.94 8.89 6.54
N GLU A 36 18.18 7.88 6.13
CA GLU A 36 16.76 8.07 5.81
C GLU A 36 15.90 8.14 7.08
N GLN A 37 16.29 7.44 8.14
CA GLN A 37 15.64 7.55 9.46
C GLN A 37 15.86 8.93 10.09
N GLU A 38 17.06 9.49 10.00
CA GLU A 38 17.37 10.84 10.46
C GLU A 38 16.51 11.89 9.75
N LYS A 39 16.42 11.84 8.41
CA LYS A 39 15.54 12.73 7.63
C LYS A 39 14.07 12.58 8.03
N ALA A 40 13.59 11.35 8.20
CA ALA A 40 12.22 11.08 8.61
C ALA A 40 11.94 11.61 10.03
N LEU A 41 12.89 11.46 10.96
CA LEU A 41 12.77 11.98 12.33
C LEU A 41 12.73 13.51 12.33
N GLU A 42 13.60 14.18 11.59
CA GLU A 42 13.59 15.64 11.46
C GLU A 42 12.25 16.14 10.92
N LYS A 43 11.74 15.52 9.85
CA LYS A 43 10.44 15.88 9.29
C LYS A 43 9.28 15.58 10.25
N LYS A 44 9.31 14.46 10.96
CA LYS A 44 8.36 14.14 12.02
C LYS A 44 8.30 15.26 13.05
N GLN A 45 9.44 15.77 13.52
CA GLN A 45 9.50 16.87 14.48
C GLN A 45 8.87 18.15 13.91
N ARG A 46 9.12 18.47 12.65
CA ARG A 46 8.48 19.61 11.95
C ARG A 46 6.96 19.43 11.88
N ILE A 47 6.47 18.23 11.56
CA ILE A 47 5.03 17.92 11.51
C ILE A 47 4.40 18.06 12.90
N LEU A 48 5.02 17.50 13.93
CA LEU A 48 4.53 17.60 15.31
C LEU A 48 4.46 19.05 15.77
N ALA A 49 5.49 19.85 15.49
CA ALA A 49 5.51 21.27 15.82
C ALA A 49 4.40 22.06 15.08
N LEU A 50 4.20 21.81 13.78
CA LEU A 50 3.19 22.49 12.97
C LEU A 50 1.76 22.15 13.42
N LEU A 51 1.53 20.90 13.81
CA LEU A 51 0.19 20.41 14.23
C LEU A 51 -0.01 20.47 15.76
N GLU A 52 0.90 21.11 16.50
CA GLU A 52 0.86 21.23 17.96
C GLU A 52 0.63 19.87 18.66
N ALA A 53 1.33 18.84 18.21
CA ALA A 53 1.12 17.46 18.62
C ALA A 53 2.32 16.87 19.36
N THR A 54 2.07 15.77 20.08
CA THR A 54 3.05 15.04 20.89
C THR A 54 3.45 13.70 20.26
N GLU A 55 4.47 13.05 20.83
CA GLU A 55 4.86 11.67 20.47
C GLU A 55 3.72 10.65 20.70
N GLU A 56 2.89 10.86 21.72
CA GLU A 56 1.72 10.02 21.98
C GLU A 56 0.70 10.16 20.83
N ASN A 57 0.44 11.38 20.38
CA ASN A 57 -0.40 11.63 19.21
C ASN A 57 0.17 10.95 17.96
N TRP A 58 1.49 11.06 17.72
CA TRP A 58 2.13 10.40 16.57
C TRP A 58 1.90 8.90 16.53
N ASN A 59 1.89 8.24 17.68
CA ASN A 59 1.71 6.82 17.81
C ASN A 59 0.22 6.39 17.81
N ASP A 60 -0.73 7.32 17.89
CA ASP A 60 -2.16 7.04 17.75
C ASP A 60 -2.59 7.08 16.28
N TYR A 61 -2.98 5.92 15.75
CA TYR A 61 -3.46 5.83 14.37
C TYR A 61 -4.71 6.68 14.10
N LYS A 62 -5.55 6.93 15.10
CA LYS A 62 -6.73 7.78 14.96
C LYS A 62 -6.33 9.23 14.74
N TRP A 63 -5.29 9.68 15.47
CA TRP A 63 -4.71 11.00 15.26
C TRP A 63 -4.07 11.10 13.87
N GLN A 64 -3.29 10.10 13.44
CA GLN A 64 -2.70 10.03 12.10
C GLN A 64 -3.78 10.15 11.01
N LEU A 65 -4.89 9.43 11.16
CA LEU A 65 -5.98 9.42 10.21
C LEU A 65 -6.75 10.76 10.17
N LYS A 66 -6.97 11.36 11.34
CA LYS A 66 -7.65 12.66 11.49
C LYS A 66 -6.82 13.82 10.91
N ASN A 67 -5.50 13.75 11.06
CA ASN A 67 -4.59 14.82 10.69
C ASN A 67 -3.87 14.54 9.36
N ARG A 68 -4.49 13.78 8.46
CA ARG A 68 -3.97 13.62 7.09
C ARG A 68 -3.84 14.99 6.44
N ILE A 69 -2.69 15.23 5.81
CA ILE A 69 -2.43 16.46 5.06
C ILE A 69 -3.19 16.37 3.74
N SER A 70 -4.11 17.31 3.50
CA SER A 70 -5.00 17.32 2.33
C SER A 70 -5.19 18.73 1.74
N ASP A 71 -4.44 19.71 2.20
CA ASP A 71 -4.44 21.06 1.69
C ASP A 71 -3.02 21.52 1.34
N VAL A 72 -2.95 22.42 0.37
CA VAL A 72 -1.68 22.89 -0.20
C VAL A 72 -0.91 23.77 0.77
N GLU A 73 -1.62 24.58 1.58
CA GLU A 73 -0.98 25.50 2.52
C GLU A 73 -0.18 24.73 3.58
N THR A 74 -0.77 23.69 4.16
CA THR A 74 -0.09 22.80 5.11
C THR A 74 1.02 22.01 4.44
N LEU A 75 0.78 21.50 3.22
CA LEU A 75 1.76 20.71 2.49
C LEU A 75 3.04 21.50 2.22
N THR A 76 2.94 22.76 1.76
CA THR A 76 4.10 23.63 1.43
C THR A 76 4.92 24.04 2.65
N LYS A 77 4.35 23.99 3.86
CA LYS A 77 5.09 24.19 5.11
C LYS A 77 5.95 22.97 5.50
N LEU A 78 5.62 21.79 4.95
CA LEU A 78 6.21 20.51 5.34
C LEU A 78 7.16 19.92 4.29
N ILE A 79 6.92 20.18 3.01
CA ILE A 79 7.79 19.72 1.91
C ILE A 79 8.09 20.86 0.94
N SER A 80 9.24 20.76 0.27
CA SER A 80 9.62 21.73 -0.76
C SER A 80 8.90 21.42 -2.06
N LEU A 81 8.15 22.42 -2.57
CA LEU A 81 7.47 22.38 -3.86
C LEU A 81 7.80 23.68 -4.60
N ASP A 82 8.03 23.58 -5.91
CA ASP A 82 8.12 24.75 -6.77
C ASP A 82 6.71 25.27 -7.17
N ASP A 83 6.66 26.45 -7.81
CA ASP A 83 5.38 27.07 -8.17
C ASP A 83 4.55 26.22 -9.14
N GLU A 84 5.19 25.46 -10.03
CA GLU A 84 4.52 24.54 -10.94
C GLU A 84 3.92 23.36 -10.20
N GLU A 85 4.65 22.79 -9.25
CA GLU A 85 4.16 21.71 -8.38
C GLU A 85 3.00 22.18 -7.49
N ILE A 86 3.08 23.37 -6.91
CA ILE A 86 2.00 23.98 -6.12
C ILE A 86 0.73 24.14 -6.98
N ALA A 87 0.85 24.72 -8.17
CA ALA A 87 -0.25 24.88 -9.09
C ALA A 87 -0.85 23.52 -9.51
N ALA A 88 -0.02 22.52 -9.72
CA ALA A 88 -0.47 21.17 -10.05
C ALA A 88 -1.26 20.54 -8.90
N VAL A 89 -0.77 20.62 -7.66
CA VAL A 89 -1.48 20.07 -6.48
C VAL A 89 -2.84 20.74 -6.31
N GLN A 90 -2.92 22.08 -6.47
CA GLN A 90 -4.17 22.83 -6.43
C GLN A 90 -5.15 22.35 -7.52
N LYS A 91 -4.68 22.33 -8.77
CA LYS A 91 -5.52 21.97 -9.93
C LYS A 91 -6.03 20.55 -9.88
N ILE A 92 -5.13 19.60 -9.56
CA ILE A 92 -5.50 18.19 -9.44
C ILE A 92 -6.42 17.96 -8.24
N GLY A 93 -6.22 18.70 -7.14
CA GLY A 93 -7.07 18.64 -5.95
C GLY A 93 -8.54 19.00 -6.18
N GLU A 94 -8.83 19.85 -7.19
CA GLU A 94 -10.20 20.18 -7.60
C GLU A 94 -10.95 18.97 -8.18
N THR A 95 -10.24 18.05 -8.83
CA THR A 95 -10.81 16.89 -9.55
C THR A 95 -10.62 15.59 -8.79
N TYR A 96 -9.42 15.39 -8.23
CA TYR A 96 -9.02 14.14 -7.61
C TYR A 96 -8.59 14.37 -6.17
N ARG A 97 -9.42 13.92 -5.25
CA ARG A 97 -9.10 13.96 -3.83
C ARG A 97 -7.73 13.37 -3.54
N TRP A 98 -7.00 14.03 -2.65
CA TRP A 98 -5.72 13.56 -2.14
C TRP A 98 -5.63 13.79 -0.64
N SER A 99 -4.90 12.94 0.02
CA SER A 99 -4.47 13.13 1.41
C SER A 99 -3.32 12.21 1.73
N ILE A 100 -2.49 12.60 2.70
CA ILE A 100 -1.28 11.86 3.09
C ILE A 100 -1.24 11.82 4.62
N SER A 101 -1.07 10.63 5.22
CA SER A 101 -0.87 10.53 6.66
C SER A 101 0.41 11.29 7.09
N PRO A 102 0.43 11.91 8.27
CA PRO A 102 1.64 12.54 8.81
C PRO A 102 2.86 11.62 8.77
N TYR A 103 2.68 10.35 9.13
CA TYR A 103 3.74 9.35 9.07
C TYR A 103 4.30 9.17 7.65
N TYR A 104 3.46 8.92 6.63
CA TYR A 104 3.94 8.67 5.28
C TYR A 104 4.59 9.92 4.67
N LEU A 105 4.06 11.11 5.00
CA LEU A 105 4.64 12.38 4.60
C LEU A 105 6.07 12.55 5.18
N SER A 106 6.33 12.08 6.40
CA SER A 106 7.65 12.21 7.02
C SER A 106 8.76 11.47 6.26
N LEU A 107 8.41 10.50 5.42
CA LEU A 107 9.35 9.72 4.63
C LEU A 107 9.81 10.42 3.33
N ILE A 108 9.21 11.56 2.95
CA ILE A 108 9.57 12.29 1.72
C ILE A 108 10.92 13.00 1.93
N ASP A 109 11.84 12.85 0.98
CA ASP A 109 13.10 13.61 0.94
C ASP A 109 12.90 14.92 0.16
N ASP A 110 12.99 16.06 0.85
CA ASP A 110 12.82 17.39 0.24
C ASP A 110 13.91 17.73 -0.79
N ASN A 111 15.07 17.09 -0.71
CA ASN A 111 16.19 17.32 -1.62
C ASN A 111 16.09 16.51 -2.92
N ASN A 112 15.07 15.64 -3.04
CA ASN A 112 14.87 14.80 -4.21
C ASN A 112 13.51 15.07 -4.85
N ARG A 113 13.48 15.80 -5.95
CA ARG A 113 12.25 16.06 -6.72
C ARG A 113 11.55 14.76 -7.16
N TYR A 114 12.33 13.71 -7.43
CA TYR A 114 11.86 12.38 -7.85
C TYR A 114 11.82 11.38 -6.71
N ASP A 115 11.63 11.87 -5.49
CA ASP A 115 11.52 10.98 -4.33
C ASP A 115 10.37 9.97 -4.51
N PRO A 116 10.61 8.66 -4.34
CA PRO A 116 9.60 7.62 -4.62
C PRO A 116 8.39 7.69 -3.69
N ILE A 117 8.51 8.30 -2.50
CA ILE A 117 7.38 8.52 -1.58
C ILE A 117 6.55 9.71 -2.07
N LYS A 118 7.22 10.83 -2.46
CA LYS A 118 6.57 12.01 -3.03
C LYS A 118 5.76 11.65 -4.27
N LEU A 119 6.37 10.93 -5.22
CA LEU A 119 5.73 10.54 -6.48
C LEU A 119 4.48 9.66 -6.28
N GLN A 120 4.42 8.87 -5.22
CA GLN A 120 3.27 8.01 -4.93
C GLN A 120 2.13 8.73 -4.19
N SER A 121 2.39 9.88 -3.55
CA SER A 121 1.47 10.51 -2.61
C SER A 121 1.05 11.93 -2.95
N VAL A 122 1.94 12.72 -3.54
CA VAL A 122 1.69 14.13 -3.89
C VAL A 122 1.17 14.23 -5.32
N PRO A 123 0.07 14.96 -5.57
CA PRO A 123 -0.42 15.20 -6.93
C PRO A 123 0.63 15.89 -7.82
N MET A 124 0.64 15.57 -9.11
CA MET A 124 1.63 16.08 -10.06
C MET A 124 1.01 16.45 -11.40
N VAL A 125 1.67 17.36 -12.16
CA VAL A 125 1.21 17.85 -13.47
C VAL A 125 0.83 16.72 -14.44
N ALA A 126 1.56 15.61 -14.42
CA ALA A 126 1.29 14.46 -15.29
C ALA A 126 -0.09 13.81 -15.07
N GLU A 127 -0.76 14.08 -13.95
CA GLU A 127 -2.12 13.61 -13.68
C GLU A 127 -3.20 14.36 -14.48
N MET A 128 -2.84 15.50 -15.09
CA MET A 128 -3.75 16.26 -15.96
C MET A 128 -3.97 15.60 -17.32
N LEU A 129 -3.18 14.56 -17.66
CA LEU A 129 -3.37 13.82 -18.89
C LEU A 129 -4.68 13.01 -18.82
N GLU A 130 -5.62 13.32 -19.70
CA GLU A 130 -6.94 12.68 -19.78
C GLU A 130 -6.90 11.31 -20.49
N GLU A 131 -5.73 10.69 -20.56
CA GLU A 131 -5.57 9.38 -21.16
C GLU A 131 -6.01 8.26 -20.23
N GLY A 132 -6.69 7.26 -20.77
CA GLY A 132 -7.11 6.08 -20.02
C GLY A 132 -8.61 5.97 -19.84
N LEU A 133 -9.04 5.08 -18.97
CA LEU A 133 -10.44 4.80 -18.64
C LEU A 133 -10.67 5.05 -17.15
N ALA A 134 -11.86 5.51 -16.80
CA ALA A 134 -12.24 5.64 -15.39
C ALA A 134 -12.29 4.26 -14.70
N ASP A 135 -12.78 3.25 -15.40
CA ASP A 135 -12.88 1.86 -14.95
C ASP A 135 -12.33 0.88 -15.99
N PRO A 136 -10.99 0.73 -16.11
CA PRO A 136 -10.38 -0.18 -17.09
C PRO A 136 -10.66 -1.66 -16.82
N MET A 137 -11.25 -1.98 -15.67
CA MET A 137 -11.55 -3.34 -15.24
C MET A 137 -13.03 -3.67 -15.37
N ALA A 138 -13.88 -2.70 -15.76
CA ALA A 138 -15.34 -2.81 -15.82
C ALA A 138 -15.96 -3.37 -14.53
N GLU A 139 -15.42 -2.94 -13.36
CA GLU A 139 -15.87 -3.45 -12.07
C GLU A 139 -17.28 -2.98 -11.71
N GLU A 140 -17.77 -1.87 -12.29
CA GLU A 140 -19.14 -1.38 -12.12
C GLU A 140 -20.19 -2.38 -12.60
N PHE A 141 -19.84 -3.24 -13.57
CA PHE A 141 -20.72 -4.30 -14.12
C PHE A 141 -20.53 -5.65 -13.42
N THR A 142 -19.79 -5.72 -12.32
CA THR A 142 -19.44 -6.98 -11.65
C THR A 142 -19.93 -7.04 -10.20
N ASN A 143 -20.88 -6.16 -9.83
CA ASN A 143 -21.49 -6.16 -8.51
C ASN A 143 -22.85 -6.90 -8.54
N PRO A 144 -22.93 -8.14 -8.03
CA PRO A 144 -24.18 -8.90 -7.99
C PRO A 144 -25.01 -8.62 -6.74
N ALA A 145 -24.45 -8.14 -5.62
CA ALA A 145 -25.13 -7.85 -4.38
C ALA A 145 -24.27 -7.02 -3.40
N GLY A 146 -24.90 -6.18 -2.61
CA GLY A 146 -24.23 -5.37 -1.59
C GLY A 146 -23.04 -4.60 -2.13
N SER A 147 -21.86 -4.84 -1.56
CA SER A 147 -20.59 -4.21 -1.98
C SER A 147 -19.60 -5.18 -2.65
N ILE A 148 -20.13 -6.27 -3.23
CA ILE A 148 -19.32 -7.30 -3.90
C ILE A 148 -18.79 -6.81 -5.25
N THR A 149 -17.60 -7.27 -5.60
CA THR A 149 -17.06 -7.30 -6.97
C THR A 149 -16.71 -8.76 -7.28
N ARG A 150 -17.43 -9.39 -8.22
CA ARG A 150 -17.21 -10.78 -8.63
C ARG A 150 -16.69 -10.86 -10.06
N ARG A 151 -15.41 -11.23 -10.21
CA ARG A 151 -14.73 -11.34 -11.51
C ARG A 151 -14.15 -12.73 -11.77
N TYR A 152 -14.29 -13.63 -10.80
CA TYR A 152 -13.77 -15.00 -10.87
C TYR A 152 -14.86 -15.98 -10.44
N PRO A 153 -14.79 -17.24 -10.88
CA PRO A 153 -15.81 -18.24 -10.55
C PRO A 153 -15.91 -18.50 -9.03
N ASP A 154 -14.77 -18.57 -8.35
CA ASP A 154 -14.61 -19.12 -7.01
C ASP A 154 -14.15 -18.09 -5.97
N ARG A 155 -14.06 -16.80 -6.32
CA ARG A 155 -13.60 -15.75 -5.42
C ARG A 155 -14.30 -14.42 -5.66
N VAL A 156 -14.42 -13.64 -4.59
CA VAL A 156 -15.05 -12.32 -4.61
C VAL A 156 -14.22 -11.29 -3.83
N ILE A 157 -14.51 -10.03 -4.11
CA ILE A 157 -14.05 -8.88 -3.34
C ILE A 157 -15.26 -8.31 -2.59
N ILE A 158 -15.12 -7.97 -1.33
CA ILE A 158 -16.03 -7.11 -0.59
C ILE A 158 -15.36 -5.75 -0.43
N ASN A 159 -15.97 -4.69 -0.96
CA ASN A 159 -15.50 -3.32 -0.80
C ASN A 159 -16.13 -2.74 0.46
N VAL A 160 -15.30 -2.52 1.51
CA VAL A 160 -15.81 -2.18 2.86
C VAL A 160 -15.73 -0.69 3.18
N THR A 161 -14.98 0.08 2.40
CA THR A 161 -14.78 1.52 2.61
C THR A 161 -14.13 2.16 1.38
N ASN A 162 -14.22 3.49 1.25
CA ASN A 162 -13.39 4.26 0.33
C ASN A 162 -12.24 5.01 1.06
N GLN A 163 -12.17 4.90 2.39
CA GLN A 163 -11.18 5.57 3.21
C GLN A 163 -9.81 4.90 3.09
N CYS A 164 -8.76 5.72 2.95
CA CYS A 164 -7.35 5.32 2.99
C CYS A 164 -6.56 6.26 3.91
N ALA A 165 -5.47 5.77 4.50
CA ALA A 165 -4.53 6.60 5.24
C ALA A 165 -3.77 7.56 4.30
N MET A 166 -3.58 7.15 3.04
CA MET A 166 -3.03 7.95 1.95
C MET A 166 -3.67 7.51 0.63
N TYR A 167 -4.10 8.47 -0.20
CA TYR A 167 -4.66 8.16 -1.53
C TYR A 167 -3.54 8.05 -2.56
N CYS A 168 -3.17 6.81 -2.87
CA CYS A 168 -2.12 6.50 -3.85
C CYS A 168 -2.39 7.17 -5.20
N ARG A 169 -1.42 7.92 -5.74
CA ARG A 169 -1.60 8.60 -7.02
C ARG A 169 -1.74 7.62 -8.20
N HIS A 170 -1.24 6.40 -8.05
CA HIS A 170 -1.36 5.30 -9.01
C HIS A 170 -2.58 4.39 -8.77
N CYS A 171 -3.58 4.79 -7.97
CA CYS A 171 -4.70 3.95 -7.58
C CYS A 171 -5.53 3.51 -8.79
N GLN A 172 -5.66 2.19 -9.03
CA GLN A 172 -6.48 1.67 -10.12
C GLN A 172 -7.99 1.85 -9.90
N ARG A 173 -8.42 2.05 -8.64
CA ARG A 173 -9.81 2.32 -8.22
C ARG A 173 -10.02 3.79 -7.85
N ARG A 174 -9.29 4.69 -8.52
CA ARG A 174 -9.33 6.13 -8.26
C ARG A 174 -10.75 6.68 -8.26
N ARG A 175 -11.63 6.19 -9.15
CA ARG A 175 -13.04 6.58 -9.22
C ARG A 175 -13.83 6.32 -7.93
N ASN A 176 -13.41 5.35 -7.10
CA ASN A 176 -14.09 4.97 -5.87
C ASN A 176 -13.71 5.84 -4.66
N ILE A 177 -12.69 6.70 -4.79
CA ILE A 177 -12.20 7.53 -3.66
C ILE A 177 -13.27 8.54 -3.24
N GLY A 178 -14.00 9.14 -4.21
CA GLY A 178 -15.05 10.11 -3.92
C GLY A 178 -14.55 11.41 -3.26
N SER A 179 -15.47 12.24 -2.78
CA SER A 179 -15.20 13.50 -2.08
C SER A 179 -14.97 13.31 -0.58
N ASP A 180 -15.67 12.36 0.01
CA ASP A 180 -15.71 12.17 1.46
C ASP A 180 -15.41 10.71 1.85
N ASP A 181 -14.91 10.53 3.08
CA ASP A 181 -14.70 9.19 3.64
C ASP A 181 -16.06 8.58 4.02
N HIS A 182 -16.30 7.36 3.57
CA HIS A 182 -17.44 6.57 4.03
C HIS A 182 -17.08 5.08 4.15
N HIS A 183 -17.75 4.40 5.05
CA HIS A 183 -17.72 2.96 5.17
C HIS A 183 -18.98 2.38 4.52
N THR A 184 -18.83 1.20 3.93
CA THR A 184 -19.98 0.40 3.47
C THR A 184 -20.91 0.14 4.65
N THR A 185 -22.21 0.33 4.44
CA THR A 185 -23.19 0.20 5.50
C THR A 185 -23.30 -1.25 6.00
N ARG A 186 -23.73 -1.41 7.24
CA ARG A 186 -23.96 -2.73 7.82
C ARG A 186 -24.89 -3.58 6.95
N LYS A 187 -25.94 -2.99 6.41
CA LYS A 187 -26.90 -3.65 5.52
C LYS A 187 -26.24 -4.18 4.24
N GLU A 188 -25.43 -3.37 3.56
CA GLU A 188 -24.71 -3.79 2.35
C GLU A 188 -23.71 -4.90 2.63
N LEU A 189 -23.04 -4.87 3.79
CA LEU A 189 -22.16 -5.96 4.21
C LEU A 189 -22.94 -7.25 4.48
N GLU A 190 -24.12 -7.18 5.12
CA GLU A 190 -25.01 -8.31 5.34
C GLU A 190 -25.54 -8.89 4.03
N GLU A 191 -25.90 -8.05 3.05
CA GLU A 191 -26.27 -8.49 1.69
C GLU A 191 -25.10 -9.20 0.99
N SER A 192 -23.87 -8.70 1.16
CA SER A 192 -22.65 -9.33 0.62
C SER A 192 -22.40 -10.70 1.23
N ILE A 193 -22.55 -10.82 2.55
CA ILE A 193 -22.41 -12.09 3.30
C ILE A 193 -23.48 -13.10 2.88
N ALA A 194 -24.73 -12.64 2.73
CA ALA A 194 -25.83 -13.49 2.27
C ALA A 194 -25.56 -14.04 0.87
N TYR A 195 -25.10 -13.16 -0.06
CA TYR A 195 -24.73 -13.59 -1.39
C TYR A 195 -23.62 -14.66 -1.38
N ILE A 196 -22.58 -14.52 -0.55
CA ILE A 196 -21.51 -15.52 -0.45
C ILE A 196 -22.07 -16.84 0.09
N ARG A 197 -22.95 -16.80 1.10
CA ARG A 197 -23.59 -17.97 1.68
C ARG A 197 -24.46 -18.74 0.69
N ASP A 198 -25.16 -18.01 -0.20
CA ASP A 198 -26.04 -18.58 -1.23
C ASP A 198 -25.27 -19.08 -2.48
N ASN A 199 -23.95 -18.82 -2.56
CA ASN A 199 -23.10 -19.22 -3.68
C ASN A 199 -21.92 -20.08 -3.18
N PRO A 200 -22.14 -21.37 -2.89
CA PRO A 200 -21.15 -22.24 -2.24
C PRO A 200 -19.89 -22.54 -3.05
N GLU A 201 -19.83 -22.18 -4.32
CA GLU A 201 -18.61 -22.21 -5.12
C GLU A 201 -17.61 -21.12 -4.72
N ILE A 202 -18.03 -20.09 -3.97
CA ILE A 202 -17.14 -19.03 -3.47
C ILE A 202 -16.37 -19.57 -2.25
N ARG A 203 -15.04 -19.69 -2.40
CA ARG A 203 -14.15 -20.21 -1.35
C ARG A 203 -13.11 -19.19 -0.87
N ASP A 204 -12.89 -18.10 -1.64
CA ASP A 204 -11.85 -17.10 -1.40
C ASP A 204 -12.49 -15.71 -1.36
N VAL A 205 -12.43 -15.04 -0.22
CA VAL A 205 -13.01 -13.71 -0.03
C VAL A 205 -11.90 -12.69 0.27
N LEU A 206 -11.77 -11.70 -0.61
CA LEU A 206 -10.88 -10.55 -0.39
C LEU A 206 -11.68 -9.37 0.15
N VAL A 207 -11.43 -8.99 1.39
CA VAL A 207 -11.97 -7.76 2.00
C VAL A 207 -11.01 -6.61 1.70
N THR A 208 -11.50 -5.58 1.00
CA THR A 208 -10.70 -4.41 0.58
C THR A 208 -11.61 -3.20 0.31
N GLY A 209 -11.27 -2.33 -0.63
CA GLY A 209 -12.03 -1.14 -1.01
C GLY A 209 -11.09 0.05 -1.07
N GLY A 210 -11.16 0.99 -0.11
CA GLY A 210 -10.06 1.86 0.26
C GLY A 210 -9.01 1.01 0.97
N ASP A 211 -8.95 1.10 2.30
CA ASP A 211 -8.09 0.21 3.08
C ASP A 211 -8.92 -0.56 4.12
N ALA A 212 -8.94 -1.89 4.01
CA ALA A 212 -9.78 -2.74 4.86
C ALA A 212 -9.49 -2.60 6.36
N LEU A 213 -8.22 -2.35 6.73
CA LEU A 213 -7.84 -2.22 8.13
C LEU A 213 -8.23 -0.87 8.75
N LEU A 214 -8.83 0.05 7.99
CA LEU A 214 -9.39 1.30 8.53
C LEU A 214 -10.82 1.14 9.06
N LEU A 215 -11.45 0.00 8.87
CA LEU A 215 -12.66 -0.33 9.63
C LEU A 215 -12.37 -0.35 11.14
N SER A 216 -13.40 -0.11 11.95
CA SER A 216 -13.29 -0.28 13.39
C SER A 216 -12.96 -1.74 13.76
N ASP A 217 -12.25 -1.93 14.86
CA ASP A 217 -11.91 -3.25 15.37
C ASP A 217 -13.16 -4.11 15.56
N ALA A 218 -14.26 -3.53 16.06
CA ALA A 218 -15.53 -4.23 16.25
C ALA A 218 -16.17 -4.66 14.91
N THR A 219 -16.09 -3.81 13.89
CA THR A 219 -16.62 -4.15 12.55
C THR A 219 -15.79 -5.25 11.91
N LEU A 220 -14.45 -5.21 12.04
CA LEU A 220 -13.57 -6.27 11.55
C LEU A 220 -13.84 -7.61 12.25
N ASP A 221 -13.94 -7.60 13.57
CA ASP A 221 -14.22 -8.80 14.38
C ASP A 221 -15.53 -9.47 13.94
N TRP A 222 -16.59 -8.67 13.79
CA TRP A 222 -17.88 -9.15 13.31
C TRP A 222 -17.80 -9.69 11.87
N LEU A 223 -17.26 -8.91 10.93
CA LEU A 223 -17.23 -9.29 9.51
C LEU A 223 -16.42 -10.57 9.29
N LEU A 224 -15.26 -10.67 9.93
CA LEU A 224 -14.42 -11.88 9.86
C LEU A 224 -15.12 -13.08 10.48
N GLY A 225 -15.82 -12.90 11.60
CA GLY A 225 -16.60 -13.96 12.23
C GLY A 225 -17.70 -14.49 11.31
N GLU A 226 -18.48 -13.61 10.67
CA GLU A 226 -19.53 -14.00 9.72
C GLU A 226 -18.97 -14.74 8.50
N LEU A 227 -17.85 -14.27 7.94
CA LEU A 227 -17.22 -14.90 6.77
C LEU A 227 -16.64 -16.28 7.09
N HIS A 228 -15.99 -16.45 8.24
CA HIS A 228 -15.44 -17.74 8.67
C HIS A 228 -16.53 -18.73 9.11
N ALA A 229 -17.73 -18.26 9.42
CA ALA A 229 -18.89 -19.13 9.70
C ALA A 229 -19.54 -19.73 8.44
N ILE A 230 -19.14 -19.30 7.23
CA ILE A 230 -19.65 -19.83 5.97
C ILE A 230 -18.83 -21.07 5.59
N PRO A 231 -19.44 -22.28 5.52
CA PRO A 231 -18.68 -23.52 5.30
C PRO A 231 -17.92 -23.62 3.98
N SER A 232 -18.34 -22.88 2.95
CA SER A 232 -17.70 -22.87 1.64
C SER A 232 -16.47 -21.94 1.57
N VAL A 233 -16.30 -21.03 2.53
CA VAL A 233 -15.18 -20.08 2.55
C VAL A 233 -13.96 -20.77 3.17
N ASP A 234 -12.97 -21.11 2.33
CA ASP A 234 -11.73 -21.76 2.76
C ASP A 234 -10.80 -20.79 3.50
N PHE A 235 -10.76 -19.53 3.07
CA PHE A 235 -9.92 -18.48 3.67
C PHE A 235 -10.38 -17.06 3.30
N VAL A 236 -9.99 -16.12 4.14
CA VAL A 236 -10.22 -14.68 3.93
C VAL A 236 -8.88 -13.96 3.75
N ARG A 237 -8.87 -12.96 2.87
CA ARG A 237 -7.74 -12.07 2.66
C ARG A 237 -8.13 -10.63 2.96
N LEU A 238 -7.25 -9.89 3.62
CA LEU A 238 -7.39 -8.45 3.81
C LEU A 238 -6.43 -7.73 2.85
N GLY A 239 -6.95 -6.82 2.04
CA GLY A 239 -6.15 -5.92 1.20
C GLY A 239 -5.90 -4.62 1.95
N SER A 240 -4.64 -4.33 2.31
CA SER A 240 -4.32 -3.16 3.13
C SER A 240 -2.92 -2.62 2.83
N ARG A 241 -2.81 -1.31 2.78
CA ARG A 241 -1.53 -0.59 2.67
C ARG A 241 -1.15 0.15 3.96
N VAL A 242 -1.89 0.00 5.06
CA VAL A 242 -1.57 0.69 6.34
C VAL A 242 -0.22 0.30 6.89
N LEU A 243 0.29 -0.93 6.63
CA LEU A 243 1.65 -1.33 7.02
C LEU A 243 2.72 -0.41 6.42
N VAL A 244 2.40 0.22 5.29
CA VAL A 244 3.27 1.16 4.57
C VAL A 244 2.95 2.60 4.93
N THR A 245 1.66 2.95 4.95
CA THR A 245 1.20 4.34 5.00
C THR A 245 0.84 4.84 6.40
N MET A 246 0.60 3.92 7.35
CA MET A 246 0.23 4.22 8.73
C MET A 246 0.38 2.98 9.62
N PRO A 247 1.62 2.47 9.85
CA PRO A 247 1.85 1.22 10.60
C PRO A 247 1.33 1.27 12.04
N GLN A 248 1.11 2.45 12.63
CA GLN A 248 0.49 2.64 13.94
C GLN A 248 -0.91 2.01 14.07
N ARG A 249 -1.59 1.74 12.94
CA ARG A 249 -2.87 1.01 12.92
C ARG A 249 -2.74 -0.43 13.40
N ILE A 250 -1.56 -1.01 13.34
CA ILE A 250 -1.33 -2.41 13.77
C ILE A 250 -1.13 -2.46 15.29
N THR A 251 -2.22 -2.22 15.99
CA THR A 251 -2.27 -2.28 17.45
C THR A 251 -2.33 -3.73 17.94
N ASP A 252 -1.94 -3.97 19.19
CA ASP A 252 -2.03 -5.30 19.80
C ASP A 252 -3.48 -5.79 19.88
N ASN A 253 -4.45 -4.87 20.07
CA ASN A 253 -5.87 -5.20 20.05
C ASN A 253 -6.31 -5.71 18.67
N LEU A 254 -5.94 -5.00 17.59
CA LEU A 254 -6.23 -5.45 16.23
C LEU A 254 -5.61 -6.82 15.94
N VAL A 255 -4.33 -7.01 16.28
CA VAL A 255 -3.65 -8.31 16.10
C VAL A 255 -4.34 -9.41 16.88
N GLY A 256 -4.79 -9.11 18.11
CA GLY A 256 -5.57 -10.04 18.94
C GLY A 256 -6.90 -10.46 18.32
N ILE A 257 -7.56 -9.55 17.57
CA ILE A 257 -8.77 -9.84 16.80
C ILE A 257 -8.45 -10.71 15.59
N LEU A 258 -7.52 -10.27 14.75
CA LEU A 258 -7.20 -10.94 13.49
C LEU A 258 -6.77 -12.39 13.68
N LYS A 259 -6.02 -12.67 14.75
CA LYS A 259 -5.54 -14.01 15.08
C LYS A 259 -6.63 -15.02 15.46
N LYS A 260 -7.89 -14.57 15.70
CA LYS A 260 -9.03 -15.47 15.99
C LYS A 260 -9.53 -16.21 14.75
N TYR A 261 -9.19 -15.73 13.54
CA TYR A 261 -9.81 -16.13 12.28
C TYR A 261 -8.83 -16.77 11.27
N PRO A 262 -8.12 -17.85 11.63
CA PRO A 262 -7.33 -18.61 10.66
C PRO A 262 -8.23 -19.50 9.77
N PRO A 263 -7.91 -19.66 8.48
CA PRO A 263 -6.82 -19.03 7.73
C PRO A 263 -7.14 -17.59 7.28
N LEU A 264 -6.34 -16.63 7.73
CA LEU A 264 -6.43 -15.22 7.34
C LEU A 264 -5.09 -14.77 6.74
N PHE A 265 -5.13 -14.07 5.60
CA PHE A 265 -3.94 -13.54 4.93
C PHE A 265 -4.04 -12.03 4.81
N ILE A 266 -2.92 -11.32 4.85
CA ILE A 266 -2.87 -9.90 4.53
C ILE A 266 -2.04 -9.69 3.26
N ASN A 267 -2.66 -9.06 2.26
CA ASN A 267 -1.99 -8.61 1.06
C ASN A 267 -1.69 -7.12 1.19
N THR A 268 -0.41 -6.79 1.26
CA THR A 268 0.08 -5.40 1.37
C THR A 268 0.75 -4.92 0.09
N GLN A 269 1.10 -3.63 0.02
CA GLN A 269 1.71 -3.00 -1.15
C GLN A 269 2.89 -2.11 -0.76
N PHE A 270 4.08 -2.68 -0.64
CA PHE A 270 5.34 -1.98 -0.68
C PHE A 270 5.79 -1.88 -2.13
N ASN A 271 6.10 -0.69 -2.60
CA ASN A 271 6.54 -0.44 -3.97
C ASN A 271 8.00 -0.02 -4.07
N HIS A 272 8.60 0.45 -2.97
CA HIS A 272 10.00 0.90 -2.96
C HIS A 272 10.72 0.49 -1.66
N PRO A 273 12.04 0.20 -1.67
CA PRO A 273 12.79 -0.13 -0.45
C PRO A 273 12.77 0.96 0.63
N LYS A 274 12.55 2.21 0.25
CA LYS A 274 12.41 3.35 1.17
C LYS A 274 11.17 3.27 2.07
N GLU A 275 10.16 2.52 1.67
CA GLU A 275 8.95 2.28 2.46
C GLU A 275 9.14 1.26 3.59
N LEU A 276 10.22 0.50 3.55
CA LEU A 276 10.56 -0.51 4.54
C LEU A 276 11.29 0.15 5.73
N THR A 277 10.52 0.69 6.65
CA THR A 277 10.98 1.45 7.83
C THR A 277 10.96 0.60 9.09
N PRO A 278 11.58 1.04 10.21
CA PRO A 278 11.48 0.37 11.50
C PRO A 278 10.04 0.17 11.99
N GLU A 279 9.17 1.19 11.83
CA GLU A 279 7.77 1.14 12.24
C GLU A 279 6.98 0.13 11.39
N ALA A 280 7.22 0.12 10.08
CA ALA A 280 6.63 -0.88 9.19
C ALA A 280 7.10 -2.30 9.54
N LYS A 281 8.38 -2.45 9.93
CA LYS A 281 8.92 -3.73 10.38
C LYS A 281 8.24 -4.23 11.64
N GLU A 282 8.08 -3.38 12.65
CA GLU A 282 7.39 -3.72 13.89
C GLU A 282 5.95 -4.20 13.61
N ALA A 283 5.20 -3.46 12.78
CA ALA A 283 3.85 -3.82 12.38
C ALA A 283 3.79 -5.19 11.69
N CYS A 284 4.71 -5.45 10.76
CA CYS A 284 4.80 -6.74 10.07
C CYS A 284 5.18 -7.88 11.02
N ASP A 285 6.12 -7.65 11.93
CA ASP A 285 6.56 -8.64 12.91
C ASP A 285 5.42 -9.03 13.88
N LYS A 286 4.60 -8.08 14.33
CA LYS A 286 3.39 -8.34 15.16
C LYS A 286 2.43 -9.29 14.45
N LEU A 287 2.09 -9.01 13.20
CA LEU A 287 1.17 -9.85 12.40
C LEU A 287 1.76 -11.23 12.11
N ALA A 288 3.00 -11.28 11.64
CA ALA A 288 3.66 -12.53 11.30
C ALA A 288 3.91 -13.42 12.54
N THR A 289 4.14 -12.82 13.71
CA THR A 289 4.28 -13.56 14.99
C THR A 289 2.93 -14.06 15.48
N ALA A 290 1.84 -13.38 15.17
CA ALA A 290 0.48 -13.86 15.42
C ALA A 290 0.03 -14.99 14.47
N GLY A 291 0.88 -15.41 13.53
CA GLY A 291 0.59 -16.47 12.57
C GLY A 291 -0.20 -16.01 11.33
N ILE A 292 -0.22 -14.70 11.05
CA ILE A 292 -0.90 -14.12 9.88
C ILE A 292 0.11 -13.95 8.75
N PRO A 293 0.01 -14.73 7.65
CA PRO A 293 0.91 -14.60 6.51
C PRO A 293 0.74 -13.28 5.77
N LEU A 294 1.89 -12.67 5.40
CA LEU A 294 1.95 -11.41 4.67
C LEU A 294 2.41 -11.63 3.23
N GLY A 295 1.67 -11.10 2.27
CA GLY A 295 2.04 -11.13 0.85
C GLY A 295 2.15 -9.72 0.28
N ASN A 296 3.25 -9.42 -0.43
CA ASN A 296 3.40 -8.13 -1.12
C ASN A 296 2.87 -8.20 -2.54
N GLN A 297 2.04 -7.23 -2.89
CA GLN A 297 1.48 -7.03 -4.22
C GLN A 297 2.00 -5.70 -4.78
N ALA A 298 3.28 -5.65 -5.16
CA ALA A 298 3.86 -4.45 -5.76
C ALA A 298 3.17 -4.08 -7.08
N VAL A 299 3.09 -2.78 -7.35
CA VAL A 299 2.73 -2.27 -8.68
C VAL A 299 4.01 -1.78 -9.34
N LEU A 300 4.27 -2.21 -10.58
CA LEU A 300 5.39 -1.70 -11.37
C LEU A 300 5.05 -0.29 -11.84
N LEU A 301 5.81 0.68 -11.37
CA LEU A 301 5.57 2.11 -11.52
C LEU A 301 6.78 2.79 -12.18
N ASN A 302 6.54 3.44 -13.30
CA ASN A 302 7.56 4.20 -14.01
C ASN A 302 8.12 5.32 -13.11
N GLY A 303 9.45 5.45 -13.08
CA GLY A 303 10.17 6.43 -12.27
C GLY A 303 10.23 6.13 -10.77
N ILE A 304 9.64 4.99 -10.31
CA ILE A 304 9.62 4.61 -8.89
C ILE A 304 10.37 3.29 -8.67
N ASN A 305 9.95 2.22 -9.35
CA ASN A 305 10.50 0.88 -9.12
C ASN A 305 10.66 0.05 -10.40
N ASN A 306 10.57 0.66 -11.57
CA ASN A 306 10.81 0.00 -12.85
C ASN A 306 12.31 -0.24 -13.15
N ASP A 307 13.20 0.15 -12.25
CA ASP A 307 14.60 -0.26 -12.27
C ASP A 307 14.75 -1.67 -11.67
N LYS A 308 15.44 -2.58 -12.40
CA LYS A 308 15.64 -3.97 -12.00
C LYS A 308 16.34 -4.13 -10.64
N TYR A 309 17.25 -3.20 -10.30
CA TYR A 309 17.99 -3.27 -9.04
C TYR A 309 17.16 -2.79 -7.86
N VAL A 310 16.32 -1.77 -8.07
CA VAL A 310 15.34 -1.32 -7.08
C VAL A 310 14.34 -2.44 -6.76
N MET A 311 13.77 -3.08 -7.78
CA MET A 311 12.83 -4.19 -7.60
C MET A 311 13.50 -5.40 -6.94
N ARG A 312 14.74 -5.72 -7.34
CA ARG A 312 15.52 -6.78 -6.70
C ARG A 312 15.75 -6.51 -5.23
N LEU A 313 16.18 -5.29 -4.88
CA LEU A 313 16.40 -4.88 -3.50
C LEU A 313 15.11 -4.93 -2.70
N LEU A 314 14.01 -4.40 -3.23
CA LEU A 314 12.69 -4.45 -2.59
C LEU A 314 12.32 -5.89 -2.21
N ASN A 315 12.41 -6.83 -3.17
CA ASN A 315 12.06 -8.22 -2.93
C ASN A 315 12.98 -8.91 -1.89
N GLN A 316 14.27 -8.55 -1.83
CA GLN A 316 15.19 -9.05 -0.82
C GLN A 316 14.88 -8.50 0.58
N GLU A 317 14.60 -7.20 0.68
CA GLU A 317 14.30 -6.54 1.95
C GLU A 317 12.93 -6.98 2.51
N LEU A 318 11.92 -7.22 1.66
CA LEU A 318 10.63 -7.77 2.07
C LEU A 318 10.76 -9.08 2.85
N LEU A 319 11.68 -9.96 2.46
CA LEU A 319 11.91 -11.23 3.17
C LEU A 319 12.40 -11.00 4.61
N LYS A 320 13.21 -9.96 4.85
CA LYS A 320 13.64 -9.57 6.20
C LYS A 320 12.49 -9.05 7.08
N PHE A 321 11.43 -8.55 6.45
CA PHE A 321 10.17 -8.13 7.07
C PHE A 321 9.16 -9.28 7.21
N ARG A 322 9.56 -10.51 6.86
CA ARG A 322 8.69 -11.70 6.88
C ARG A 322 7.49 -11.57 5.94
N ILE A 323 7.65 -10.78 4.87
CA ILE A 323 6.67 -10.57 3.81
C ILE A 323 7.10 -11.36 2.58
N ARG A 324 6.22 -12.18 2.06
CA ARG A 324 6.46 -12.92 0.81
C ARG A 324 6.22 -11.99 -0.39
N PRO A 325 7.19 -11.77 -1.31
CA PRO A 325 6.89 -11.24 -2.63
C PRO A 325 5.85 -12.15 -3.31
N TYR A 326 4.67 -11.59 -3.66
CA TYR A 326 3.54 -12.40 -4.09
C TYR A 326 3.13 -12.10 -5.53
N TYR A 327 2.89 -10.82 -5.85
CA TYR A 327 2.59 -10.36 -7.19
C TYR A 327 3.33 -9.07 -7.51
N ILE A 328 3.66 -8.89 -8.80
CA ILE A 328 4.02 -7.60 -9.38
C ILE A 328 2.93 -7.30 -10.43
N PHE A 329 2.14 -6.26 -10.18
CA PHE A 329 1.08 -5.83 -11.07
C PHE A 329 1.59 -4.80 -12.06
N GLN A 330 1.24 -4.92 -13.31
CA GLN A 330 1.37 -3.85 -14.28
C GLN A 330 0.36 -2.74 -13.97
N ALA A 331 0.82 -1.47 -13.91
CA ALA A 331 -0.08 -0.33 -13.71
C ALA A 331 -1.14 -0.27 -14.81
N LYS A 332 -2.42 -0.14 -14.42
CA LYS A 332 -3.54 -0.10 -15.36
C LYS A 332 -3.65 1.27 -16.03
N ARG A 333 -4.30 1.30 -17.21
CA ARG A 333 -4.55 2.53 -17.95
C ARG A 333 -5.77 3.28 -17.37
N VAL A 334 -5.58 3.87 -16.18
CA VAL A 334 -6.59 4.69 -15.50
C VAL A 334 -6.35 6.15 -15.81
N VAL A 335 -7.42 6.92 -16.05
CA VAL A 335 -7.34 8.38 -16.23
C VAL A 335 -6.56 9.04 -15.07
N GLY A 336 -5.62 9.91 -15.41
CA GLY A 336 -4.77 10.62 -14.46
C GLY A 336 -3.67 9.76 -13.81
N THR A 337 -3.45 8.50 -14.26
CA THR A 337 -2.38 7.64 -13.72
C THR A 337 -1.47 7.05 -14.80
N THR A 338 -1.68 7.40 -16.06
CA THR A 338 -1.00 6.75 -17.20
C THR A 338 0.51 6.98 -17.24
N HIS A 339 0.99 8.06 -16.65
CA HIS A 339 2.41 8.37 -16.50
C HIS A 339 3.17 7.36 -15.61
N PHE A 340 2.47 6.62 -14.76
CA PHE A 340 3.05 5.53 -13.96
C PHE A 340 3.21 4.22 -14.73
N ARG A 341 2.66 4.13 -15.95
CA ARG A 341 2.74 2.87 -16.70
C ARG A 341 4.14 2.64 -17.25
N THR A 342 4.53 1.38 -17.20
CA THR A 342 5.74 0.85 -17.83
C THR A 342 5.36 0.02 -19.05
N SER A 343 6.31 -0.33 -19.88
CA SER A 343 6.09 -1.35 -20.91
C SER A 343 5.93 -2.75 -20.26
N VAL A 344 5.37 -3.70 -21.02
CA VAL A 344 5.31 -5.10 -20.54
C VAL A 344 6.71 -5.73 -20.50
N ASP A 345 7.60 -5.27 -21.36
CA ASP A 345 8.99 -5.75 -21.45
C ASP A 345 9.84 -5.31 -20.23
N ASP A 346 9.42 -4.26 -19.51
CA ASP A 346 10.07 -3.82 -18.27
C ASP A 346 9.75 -4.73 -17.07
N GLY A 347 8.69 -5.52 -17.14
CA GLY A 347 8.18 -6.39 -16.06
C GLY A 347 8.55 -7.85 -16.24
#